data_b07e69e856e1bbb53f243fb7babc1b9e
#
_entry.id   b07e69e856e1bbb53f243fb7babc1b9e
#
_cell.length_a   1.000
_cell.length_b   1.000
_cell.length_c   1.000
_cell.angle_alpha   90.00
_cell.angle_beta   90.00
_cell.angle_gamma   90.00
#
_symmetry.space_group_name_H-M   'P 1'
#
loop_
_entity.id
_entity.type
_entity.pdbx_description
1 polymer ?
#
loop_
_entity_poly.entity_id
_entity_poly.type
_entity_poly.pdbx_seq_one_letter_code
_entity_poly.pdbx_strand_id
1 'polypeptide(L)' 'MPTTQEVKDRIENALPGAEATVTDLTGGGDHLRAEIVYGGFAGLSRIEQHRLVYDVFGNEIGGPIHALSLKTAIPSEDDR' A
#
# COMPACT_ATOMS: atom_id res chain seq x y z
N MET A 1 6.97 12.87 -9.17
CA MET A 1 6.17 11.69 -8.83
C MET A 1 6.90 10.88 -7.77
N PRO A 2 6.19 10.29 -6.81
CA PRO A 2 6.86 9.50 -5.79
C PRO A 2 7.47 8.23 -6.40
N THR A 3 8.61 7.83 -5.85
CA THR A 3 9.25 6.57 -6.24
C THR A 3 8.59 5.41 -5.50
N THR A 4 8.86 4.18 -5.95
CA THR A 4 8.39 2.99 -5.24
C THR A 4 8.90 2.97 -3.80
N GLN A 5 10.13 3.43 -3.58
CA GLN A 5 10.70 3.48 -2.24
C GLN A 5 9.97 4.49 -1.36
N GLU A 6 9.61 5.65 -1.90
CA GLU A 6 8.86 6.66 -1.13
C GLU A 6 7.47 6.13 -0.74
N VAL A 7 6.79 5.46 -1.67
CA VAL A 7 5.47 4.89 -1.40
C VAL A 7 5.58 3.83 -0.30
N LYS A 8 6.56 2.93 -0.42
CA LYS A 8 6.83 1.92 0.59
C LYS A 8 7.08 2.55 1.97
N ASP A 9 7.95 3.54 2.02
CA ASP A 9 8.32 4.19 3.27
C ASP A 9 7.12 4.86 3.92
N ARG A 10 6.29 5.53 3.13
CA ARG A 10 5.10 6.20 3.65
C ARG A 10 4.11 5.20 4.24
N ILE A 11 3.91 4.08 3.58
CA ILE A 11 3.02 3.03 4.09
C ILE A 11 3.58 2.47 5.40
N GLU A 12 4.84 2.12 5.43
CA GLU A 12 5.45 1.50 6.60
C GLU A 12 5.53 2.46 7.78
N ASN A 13 5.72 3.74 7.53
CA ASN A 13 5.74 4.74 8.59
C ASN A 13 4.36 5.01 9.16
N ALA A 14 3.33 5.00 8.32
CA ALA A 14 1.96 5.25 8.75
C ALA A 14 1.34 4.03 9.45
N LEU A 15 1.79 2.82 9.09
CA LEU A 15 1.28 1.56 9.63
C LEU A 15 2.45 0.81 10.29
N PRO A 16 2.78 1.14 11.54
CA PRO A 16 3.93 0.53 12.21
C PRO A 16 3.84 -1.00 12.25
N GLY A 17 4.91 -1.67 11.84
CA GLY A 17 4.95 -3.12 11.73
C GLY A 17 4.49 -3.67 10.40
N ALA A 18 3.98 -2.82 9.50
CA ALA A 18 3.60 -3.27 8.16
C ALA A 18 4.84 -3.51 7.30
N GLU A 19 4.72 -4.48 6.39
CA GLU A 19 5.73 -4.72 5.36
C GLU A 19 5.08 -4.44 4.01
N ALA A 20 5.67 -3.53 3.25
CA ALA A 20 5.13 -3.15 1.95
C ALA A 20 6.13 -3.47 0.85
N THR A 21 5.62 -4.02 -0.26
CA THR A 21 6.37 -4.22 -1.48
C THR A 21 5.67 -3.45 -2.57
N VAL A 22 6.36 -2.49 -3.17
CA VAL A 22 5.78 -1.61 -4.18
C VAL A 22 6.47 -1.85 -5.51
N THR A 23 5.66 -2.08 -6.54
CA THR A 23 6.12 -2.36 -7.90
C THR A 23 5.59 -1.31 -8.84
N ASP A 24 6.43 -0.83 -9.73
CA ASP A 24 6.05 0.09 -10.80
C ASP A 24 5.62 -0.74 -12.01
N LEU A 25 4.32 -0.70 -12.33
CA LEU A 25 3.75 -1.58 -13.34
C LEU A 25 4.07 -1.16 -14.77
N THR A 26 4.32 0.13 -14.99
CA THR A 26 4.51 0.67 -16.33
C THR A 26 5.94 1.16 -16.59
N GLY A 27 6.74 1.28 -15.56
CA GLY A 27 8.07 1.87 -15.65
C GLY A 27 8.08 3.39 -15.64
N GLY A 28 6.91 4.03 -15.65
CA GLY A 28 6.79 5.49 -15.67
C GLY A 28 6.52 6.11 -14.31
N GLY A 29 6.31 5.31 -13.27
CA GLY A 29 6.05 5.81 -11.92
C GLY A 29 4.62 6.26 -11.68
N ASP A 30 3.71 6.09 -12.64
CA ASP A 30 2.34 6.57 -12.55
C ASP A 30 1.33 5.46 -12.24
N HIS A 31 1.66 4.21 -12.47
CA HIS A 31 0.83 3.06 -12.13
C HIS A 31 1.61 2.13 -11.22
N LEU A 32 1.25 2.10 -9.95
CA LEU A 32 1.97 1.36 -8.93
C LEU A 32 1.11 0.25 -8.33
N ARG A 33 1.74 -0.81 -7.88
CA ARG A 33 1.11 -1.88 -7.12
C ARG A 33 1.80 -2.00 -5.78
N ALA A 34 1.02 -1.98 -4.70
CA ALA A 34 1.53 -2.17 -3.36
C ALA A 34 0.95 -3.44 -2.77
N GLU A 35 1.82 -4.32 -2.28
CA GLU A 35 1.45 -5.50 -1.52
C GLU A 35 1.84 -5.23 -0.07
N ILE A 36 0.87 -5.30 0.85
CA ILE A 36 1.07 -4.89 2.23
C ILE A 36 0.66 -6.02 3.16
N VAL A 37 1.57 -6.44 4.00
CA VAL A 37 1.32 -7.42 5.07
C VAL A 37 1.34 -6.64 6.38
N TYR A 38 0.22 -6.65 7.10
CA TYR A 38 0.09 -5.83 8.30
C TYR A 38 -0.87 -6.50 9.29
N GLY A 39 -0.41 -6.71 10.51
CA GLY A 39 -1.21 -7.35 11.56
C GLY A 39 -2.47 -6.56 11.93
N GLY A 40 -2.43 -5.24 11.78
CA GLY A 40 -3.60 -4.40 12.05
C GLY A 40 -4.76 -4.55 11.08
N PHE A 41 -4.56 -5.31 10.00
CA PHE A 41 -5.65 -5.63 9.08
C PHE A 41 -6.57 -6.74 9.60
N ALA A 42 -6.16 -7.45 10.65
CA ALA A 42 -6.96 -8.54 11.21
C ALA A 42 -8.33 -8.00 11.67
N GLY A 43 -9.39 -8.70 11.29
CA GLY A 43 -10.75 -8.28 11.63
C GLY A 43 -11.35 -7.22 10.72
N LEU A 44 -10.59 -6.67 9.78
CA LEU A 44 -11.07 -5.68 8.83
C LEU A 44 -11.47 -6.34 7.52
N SER A 45 -12.53 -5.80 6.89
CA SER A 45 -12.90 -6.21 5.54
C SER A 45 -11.84 -5.73 4.55
N ARG A 46 -11.83 -6.28 3.33
CA ARG A 46 -10.90 -5.85 2.30
C ARG A 46 -11.05 -4.36 1.99
N ILE A 47 -12.28 -3.88 1.95
CA ILE A 47 -12.54 -2.45 1.69
C ILE A 47 -11.95 -1.58 2.80
N GLU A 48 -12.11 -2.00 4.05
CA GLU A 48 -11.55 -1.27 5.19
C GLU A 48 -10.02 -1.28 5.17
N GLN A 49 -9.43 -2.42 4.81
CA GLN A 49 -7.98 -2.53 4.69
C GLN A 49 -7.44 -1.58 3.62
N HIS A 50 -8.09 -1.56 2.45
CA HIS A 50 -7.69 -0.69 1.35
C HIS A 50 -7.87 0.78 1.72
N ARG A 51 -8.93 1.11 2.45
CA ARG A 51 -9.18 2.48 2.90
C ARG A 51 -8.07 2.99 3.81
N LEU A 52 -7.58 2.14 4.72
CA LEU A 52 -6.46 2.52 5.58
C LEU A 52 -5.24 2.93 4.76
N VAL A 53 -4.94 2.17 3.71
CA VAL A 53 -3.79 2.47 2.87
C VAL A 53 -4.01 3.74 2.05
N TYR A 54 -5.19 3.89 1.45
CA TYR A 54 -5.49 5.09 0.68
C TYR A 54 -5.46 6.34 1.54
N ASP A 55 -5.86 6.25 2.81
CA ASP A 55 -5.82 7.38 3.73
C ASP A 55 -4.39 7.88 3.99
N VAL A 56 -3.40 7.01 3.85
CA VAL A 56 -1.98 7.40 3.97
C VAL A 56 -1.63 8.46 2.93
N PHE A 57 -2.19 8.34 1.74
CA PHE A 57 -1.86 9.21 0.62
C PHE A 57 -2.87 10.33 0.42
N GLY A 58 -4.08 10.18 0.95
CA GLY A 58 -5.09 11.21 0.85
C GLY A 58 -5.36 11.64 -0.58
N ASN A 59 -5.13 12.92 -0.88
CA ASN A 59 -5.42 13.49 -2.19
C ASN A 59 -4.36 13.18 -3.26
N GLU A 60 -3.29 12.47 -2.91
CA GLU A 60 -2.24 12.16 -3.88
C GLU A 60 -2.65 11.08 -4.88
N ILE A 61 -3.64 10.25 -4.51
CA ILE A 61 -4.19 9.27 -5.45
C ILE A 61 -5.00 10.03 -6.50
N GLY A 62 -4.69 9.78 -7.77
CA GLY A 62 -5.30 10.52 -8.87
C GLY A 62 -4.55 11.79 -9.24
N GLY A 63 -3.59 12.21 -8.41
CA GLY A 63 -2.69 13.33 -8.67
C GLY A 63 -1.28 12.81 -8.94
N PRO A 64 -0.32 13.04 -8.00
CA PRO A 64 1.05 12.54 -8.17
C PRO A 64 1.13 11.02 -8.30
N ILE A 65 0.22 10.29 -7.66
CA ILE A 65 0.09 8.84 -7.84
C ILE A 65 -1.15 8.63 -8.71
N HIS A 66 -0.93 8.35 -9.98
CA HIS A 66 -2.02 8.27 -10.96
C HIS A 66 -2.95 7.08 -10.67
N ALA A 67 -2.39 5.93 -10.40
CA ALA A 67 -3.15 4.74 -10.03
C ALA A 67 -2.34 3.89 -9.05
N LEU A 68 -3.01 3.36 -8.05
CA LEU A 68 -2.40 2.50 -7.04
C LEU A 68 -3.29 1.28 -6.84
N SER A 69 -2.76 0.11 -7.23
CA SER A 69 -3.40 -1.17 -6.98
C SER A 69 -2.93 -1.72 -5.65
N LEU A 70 -3.82 -2.29 -4.88
CA LEU A 70 -3.51 -2.78 -3.54
C LEU A 70 -3.78 -4.28 -3.42
N LYS A 71 -2.87 -4.96 -2.71
CA LYS A 71 -3.09 -6.30 -2.21
C LYS A 71 -2.73 -6.28 -0.73
N THR A 72 -3.65 -6.68 0.11
CA THR A 72 -3.47 -6.65 1.56
C THR A 72 -3.59 -8.05 2.15
N ALA A 73 -2.83 -8.30 3.20
CA ALA A 73 -2.84 -9.58 3.90
C ALA A 73 -2.45 -9.36 5.36
N ILE A 74 -2.80 -10.32 6.20
CA ILE A 74 -2.28 -10.37 7.57
C ILE A 74 -1.11 -11.34 7.62
N PRO A 75 -0.15 -11.15 8.56
CA PRO A 75 1.07 -11.99 8.59
C PRO A 75 0.78 -13.49 8.69
N SER A 76 -0.24 -13.88 9.42
CA SER A 76 -0.58 -15.29 9.59
C SER A 76 -1.04 -15.96 8.30
N GLU A 77 -1.62 -15.18 7.37
CA GLU A 77 -2.01 -15.71 6.04
C GLU A 77 -0.81 -15.84 5.12
N ASP A 78 0.14 -14.93 5.26
CA ASP A 78 1.31 -14.88 4.41
C ASP A 78 2.36 -15.91 4.82
N ASP A 79 2.30 -16.39 6.02
CA ASP A 79 3.28 -17.27 6.64
C ASP A 79 2.98 -18.74 6.38
N ARG A 80 2.69 -19.10 5.18
CA ARG A 80 2.30 -20.45 4.79
C ARG A 80 3.34 -21.16 3.99
#